data_2b023afc0a70ce42be70d72f435b5c87
#
_entry.id   2b023afc0a70ce42be70d72f435b5c87
#
_cell.length_a   1.000
_cell.length_b   1.000
_cell.length_c   1.000
_cell.angle_alpha   90.00
_cell.angle_beta   90.00
_cell.angle_gamma   90.00
#
_symmetry.space_group_name_H-M   'P 1'
#
loop_
_entity.id
_entity.type
_entity.pdbx_description
1 polymer ?
#
loop_
_entity_poly.entity_id
_entity_poly.type
_entity_poly.pdbx_seq_one_letter_code
_entity_poly.pdbx_strand_id
1 'polypeptide(L)'
;LISGNSSSDKTDLARTIVRAINYVYPDRPKKIAKTSGESINQRGITKAMGKLKGTALIVEGAGTIQPKRINEIISCLNEDTDRMVVIFEDSDAEMNVLVNFNPDMVKTFNHRITLKQYTVNELVDMAKRFARKRQYEVDDDALLELYLKIDKLHSVNDNIKLDDIKEIINRAIANSEKRASRKFFGGLKKKRSERGDVIFLTEADFKD
;
A
#
# COMPACT_ATOMS: atom_id res chain seq x y z
N LEU A 1 -15.41 -0.91 -2.26
CA LEU A 1 -14.74 -1.62 -1.18
C LEU A 1 -13.29 -1.86 -1.55
N ILE A 2 -12.36 -1.68 -0.60
CA ILE A 2 -10.94 -2.01 -0.75
C ILE A 2 -10.57 -2.97 0.37
N SER A 3 -10.03 -4.13 0.02
CA SER A 3 -9.59 -5.13 0.99
C SER A 3 -8.12 -5.51 0.78
N GLY A 4 -7.47 -6.01 1.84
CA GLY A 4 -6.07 -6.41 1.83
C GLY A 4 -5.42 -6.28 3.19
N ASN A 5 -4.19 -6.78 3.36
CA ASN A 5 -3.55 -6.86 4.67
C ASN A 5 -2.94 -5.53 5.13
N SER A 6 -2.26 -4.78 4.27
CA SER A 6 -1.66 -3.50 4.63
C SER A 6 -2.68 -2.36 4.72
N SER A 7 -2.76 -1.70 5.88
CA SER A 7 -3.66 -0.55 6.05
C SER A 7 -3.19 0.67 5.24
N SER A 8 -1.87 0.93 5.19
CA SER A 8 -1.31 2.08 4.48
C SER A 8 -1.56 2.00 2.98
N ASP A 9 -1.39 0.83 2.38
CA ASP A 9 -1.56 0.65 0.93
C ASP A 9 -3.03 0.81 0.52
N LYS A 10 -3.98 0.34 1.35
CA LYS A 10 -5.42 0.54 1.13
C LYS A 10 -5.77 2.02 1.13
N THR A 11 -5.34 2.75 2.15
CA THR A 11 -5.61 4.19 2.26
C THR A 11 -4.98 4.99 1.12
N ASP A 12 -3.77 4.64 0.70
CA ASP A 12 -3.10 5.31 -0.43
C ASP A 12 -3.79 4.99 -1.76
N LEU A 13 -4.26 3.76 -1.95
CA LEU A 13 -5.10 3.41 -3.09
C LEU A 13 -6.42 4.18 -3.06
N ALA A 14 -7.10 4.23 -1.91
CA ALA A 14 -8.35 4.99 -1.77
C ALA A 14 -8.17 6.46 -2.16
N ARG A 15 -7.11 7.11 -1.68
CA ARG A 15 -6.76 8.49 -2.05
C ARG A 15 -6.47 8.63 -3.54
N THR A 16 -5.78 7.66 -4.13
CA THR A 16 -5.46 7.65 -5.55
C THR A 16 -6.72 7.52 -6.40
N ILE A 17 -7.66 6.65 -6.01
CA ILE A 17 -8.96 6.52 -6.66
C ILE A 17 -9.73 7.85 -6.60
N VAL A 18 -9.79 8.49 -5.43
CA VAL A 18 -10.47 9.79 -5.29
C VAL A 18 -9.83 10.85 -6.20
N ARG A 19 -8.49 10.90 -6.27
CA ARG A 19 -7.79 11.83 -7.18
C ARG A 19 -8.12 11.54 -8.65
N ALA A 20 -8.15 10.27 -9.05
CA ALA A 20 -8.50 9.87 -10.41
C ALA A 20 -9.96 10.25 -10.75
N ILE A 21 -10.90 10.03 -9.83
CA ILE A 21 -12.30 10.44 -9.98
C ILE A 21 -12.38 11.97 -10.15
N ASN A 22 -11.66 12.73 -9.34
CA ASN A 22 -11.67 14.19 -9.41
C ASN A 22 -10.99 14.74 -10.69
N TYR A 23 -10.03 13.99 -11.23
CA TYR A 23 -9.43 14.34 -12.54
C TYR A 23 -10.42 14.17 -13.69
N VAL A 24 -11.18 13.08 -13.68
CA VAL A 24 -12.19 12.81 -14.73
C VAL A 24 -13.43 13.69 -14.56
N TYR A 25 -13.78 14.01 -13.31
CA TYR A 25 -14.96 14.81 -12.96
C TYR A 25 -14.56 16.02 -12.10
N PRO A 26 -14.09 17.12 -12.70
CA PRO A 26 -13.56 18.30 -12.00
C PRO A 26 -14.56 18.98 -11.08
N ASP A 27 -15.86 18.85 -11.36
CA ASP A 27 -16.96 19.45 -10.60
C ASP A 27 -17.22 18.73 -9.25
N ARG A 28 -16.58 17.61 -9.01
CA ARG A 28 -16.70 16.89 -7.73
C ARG A 28 -15.87 17.55 -6.64
N PRO A 29 -16.38 17.57 -5.39
CA PRO A 29 -15.63 18.12 -4.27
C PRO A 29 -14.32 17.37 -4.05
N LYS A 30 -13.24 18.15 -3.85
CA LYS A 30 -11.88 17.62 -3.69
C LYS A 30 -11.54 17.24 -2.25
N LYS A 31 -12.50 17.40 -1.30
CA LYS A 31 -12.26 17.10 0.11
C LYS A 31 -12.35 15.60 0.38
N ILE A 32 -11.39 15.10 1.15
CA ILE A 32 -11.38 13.72 1.64
C ILE A 32 -11.56 13.78 3.15
N ALA A 33 -12.61 13.14 3.65
CA ALA A 33 -12.82 12.89 5.06
C ALA A 33 -12.39 11.45 5.38
N LYS A 34 -11.87 11.21 6.57
CA LYS A 34 -11.45 9.90 7.04
C LYS A 34 -12.05 9.64 8.41
N THR A 35 -12.52 8.41 8.62
CA THR A 35 -13.05 7.93 9.89
C THR A 35 -12.78 6.44 10.04
N SER A 36 -13.08 5.86 11.19
CA SER A 36 -13.01 4.42 11.42
C SER A 36 -14.38 3.81 11.67
N GLY A 37 -14.52 2.50 11.41
CA GLY A 37 -15.74 1.75 11.73
C GLY A 37 -16.12 1.85 13.20
N GLU A 38 -15.13 1.79 14.09
CA GLU A 38 -15.34 1.97 15.52
C GLU A 38 -15.92 3.35 15.87
N SER A 39 -15.38 4.41 15.28
CA SER A 39 -15.90 5.77 15.47
C SER A 39 -17.35 5.91 14.99
N ILE A 40 -17.70 5.25 13.88
CA ILE A 40 -19.07 5.20 13.37
C ILE A 40 -19.99 4.46 14.35
N ASN A 41 -19.53 3.35 14.93
CA ASN A 41 -20.32 2.61 15.93
C ASN A 41 -20.65 3.48 17.14
N GLN A 42 -19.69 4.25 17.65
CA GLN A 42 -19.84 5.09 18.83
C GLN A 42 -20.72 6.33 18.59
N ARG A 43 -20.47 7.03 17.49
CA ARG A 43 -21.06 8.37 17.26
C ARG A 43 -22.22 8.38 16.28
N GLY A 44 -22.38 7.28 15.51
CA GLY A 44 -23.25 7.27 14.34
C GLY A 44 -22.67 8.14 13.21
N ILE A 45 -23.32 8.10 12.05
CA ILE A 45 -22.87 8.87 10.88
C ILE A 45 -23.96 9.82 10.37
N THR A 46 -25.21 9.58 10.66
CA THR A 46 -26.36 10.32 10.10
C THR A 46 -26.22 11.84 10.27
N LYS A 47 -25.82 12.29 11.46
CA LYS A 47 -25.61 13.73 11.73
C LYS A 47 -24.42 14.31 10.95
N ALA A 48 -23.42 13.49 10.63
CA ALA A 48 -22.24 13.93 9.89
C ALA A 48 -22.48 13.93 8.38
N MET A 49 -23.38 13.08 7.86
CA MET A 49 -23.62 12.92 6.41
C MET A 49 -23.97 14.24 5.73
N GLY A 50 -24.79 15.08 6.38
CA GLY A 50 -25.12 16.42 5.82
C GLY A 50 -23.88 17.31 5.59
N LYS A 51 -22.84 17.17 6.44
CA LYS A 51 -21.57 17.91 6.31
C LYS A 51 -20.58 17.23 5.34
N LEU A 52 -20.82 15.95 5.05
CA LEU A 52 -19.99 15.12 4.18
C LEU A 52 -20.51 15.08 2.74
N LYS A 53 -21.68 15.71 2.46
CA LYS A 53 -22.21 15.82 1.10
C LYS A 53 -21.14 16.33 0.14
N GLY A 54 -21.04 15.69 -1.00
CA GLY A 54 -20.07 16.03 -2.02
C GLY A 54 -18.60 15.75 -1.68
N THR A 55 -18.26 15.14 -0.53
CA THR A 55 -16.90 14.77 -0.19
C THR A 55 -16.60 13.32 -0.56
N ALA A 56 -15.33 12.92 -0.52
CA ALA A 56 -14.97 11.52 -0.45
C ALA A 56 -14.79 11.11 1.01
N LEU A 57 -15.46 10.05 1.46
CA LEU A 57 -15.34 9.48 2.80
C LEU A 57 -14.59 8.15 2.71
N ILE A 58 -13.47 8.05 3.42
CA ILE A 58 -12.72 6.82 3.61
C ILE A 58 -12.99 6.30 5.02
N VAL A 59 -13.42 5.05 5.14
CA VAL A 59 -13.71 4.38 6.41
C VAL A 59 -12.75 3.22 6.60
N GLU A 60 -11.82 3.37 7.54
CA GLU A 60 -10.88 2.31 7.96
C GLU A 60 -11.56 1.35 8.93
N GLY A 61 -11.12 0.07 8.92
CA GLY A 61 -11.67 -0.95 9.81
C GLY A 61 -13.18 -1.10 9.62
N ALA A 62 -13.64 -1.07 8.37
CA ALA A 62 -15.07 -1.09 8.05
C ALA A 62 -15.76 -2.38 8.47
N GLY A 63 -15.02 -3.50 8.57
CA GLY A 63 -15.54 -4.79 9.05
C GLY A 63 -16.06 -4.74 10.47
N THR A 64 -15.60 -3.79 11.28
CA THR A 64 -16.08 -3.60 12.66
C THR A 64 -17.44 -2.91 12.74
N ILE A 65 -17.96 -2.36 11.65
CA ILE A 65 -19.21 -1.59 11.65
C ILE A 65 -20.40 -2.53 11.94
N GLN A 66 -21.20 -2.15 12.94
CA GLN A 66 -22.39 -2.90 13.31
C GLN A 66 -23.44 -2.84 12.20
N PRO A 67 -24.26 -3.92 12.00
CA PRO A 67 -25.27 -3.97 10.94
C PRO A 67 -26.25 -2.79 10.96
N LYS A 68 -26.65 -2.34 12.12
CA LYS A 68 -27.52 -1.15 12.27
C LYS A 68 -26.88 0.09 11.63
N ARG A 69 -25.57 0.27 11.82
CA ARG A 69 -24.83 1.43 11.29
C ARG A 69 -24.64 1.33 9.78
N ILE A 70 -24.45 0.11 9.27
CA ILE A 70 -24.43 -0.13 7.82
C ILE A 70 -25.75 0.29 7.17
N ASN A 71 -26.89 -0.10 7.76
CA ASN A 71 -28.20 0.28 7.24
C ASN A 71 -28.41 1.80 7.27
N GLU A 72 -27.95 2.49 8.32
CA GLU A 72 -27.96 3.95 8.39
C GLU A 72 -27.13 4.58 7.25
N ILE A 73 -25.93 4.04 6.95
CA ILE A 73 -25.08 4.51 5.87
C ILE A 73 -25.77 4.30 4.52
N ILE A 74 -26.28 3.09 4.25
CA ILE A 74 -26.97 2.76 3.00
C ILE A 74 -28.17 3.68 2.79
N SER A 75 -28.98 3.89 3.85
CA SER A 75 -30.12 4.80 3.78
C SER A 75 -29.70 6.22 3.42
N CYS A 76 -28.63 6.73 4.06
CA CYS A 76 -28.10 8.05 3.73
C CYS A 76 -27.54 8.14 2.30
N LEU A 77 -26.95 7.06 1.79
CA LEU A 77 -26.41 7.05 0.41
C LEU A 77 -27.49 6.98 -0.67
N ASN A 78 -28.68 6.51 -0.30
CA ASN A 78 -29.85 6.51 -1.21
C ASN A 78 -30.54 7.89 -1.31
N GLU A 79 -30.20 8.81 -0.43
CA GLU A 79 -30.63 10.21 -0.52
C GLU A 79 -29.70 11.02 -1.45
N ASP A 80 -30.02 12.30 -1.67
CA ASP A 80 -29.13 13.20 -2.40
C ASP A 80 -27.83 13.44 -1.60
N THR A 81 -26.75 12.82 -2.05
CA THR A 81 -25.42 12.89 -1.44
C THR A 81 -24.49 13.85 -2.15
N ASP A 82 -24.97 14.60 -3.14
CA ASP A 82 -24.17 15.50 -3.97
C ASP A 82 -22.93 14.78 -4.54
N ARG A 83 -23.15 13.58 -5.12
CA ARG A 83 -22.13 12.73 -5.74
C ARG A 83 -21.00 12.31 -4.78
N MET A 84 -21.29 12.17 -3.50
CA MET A 84 -20.35 11.67 -2.50
C MET A 84 -19.75 10.32 -2.92
N VAL A 85 -18.46 10.14 -2.64
CA VAL A 85 -17.75 8.86 -2.84
C VAL A 85 -17.47 8.25 -1.48
N VAL A 86 -17.91 7.02 -1.24
CA VAL A 86 -17.64 6.29 0.01
C VAL A 86 -16.76 5.08 -0.30
N ILE A 87 -15.65 4.96 0.41
CA ILE A 87 -14.71 3.87 0.31
C ILE A 87 -14.57 3.22 1.68
N PHE A 88 -14.91 1.94 1.76
CA PHE A 88 -14.65 1.11 2.92
C PHE A 88 -13.36 0.33 2.72
N GLU A 89 -12.51 0.31 3.75
CA GLU A 89 -11.25 -0.43 3.73
C GLU A 89 -11.08 -1.30 4.98
N ASP A 90 -10.69 -2.58 4.75
CA ASP A 90 -10.38 -3.53 5.81
C ASP A 90 -9.52 -4.70 5.29
N SER A 91 -9.26 -5.70 6.13
CA SER A 91 -8.73 -6.99 5.72
C SER A 91 -9.75 -7.74 4.84
N ASP A 92 -9.27 -8.71 4.07
CA ASP A 92 -10.17 -9.54 3.24
C ASP A 92 -11.17 -10.32 4.10
N ALA A 93 -10.72 -10.83 5.26
CA ALA A 93 -11.55 -11.59 6.17
C ALA A 93 -12.70 -10.73 6.72
N GLU A 94 -12.38 -9.56 7.28
CA GLU A 94 -13.36 -8.66 7.88
C GLU A 94 -14.32 -8.09 6.82
N MET A 95 -13.81 -7.76 5.62
CA MET A 95 -14.65 -7.27 4.54
C MET A 95 -15.62 -8.34 4.04
N ASN A 96 -15.21 -9.62 3.99
CA ASN A 96 -16.09 -10.73 3.64
C ASN A 96 -17.18 -10.92 4.69
N VAL A 97 -16.84 -10.86 5.98
CA VAL A 97 -17.81 -10.93 7.09
C VAL A 97 -18.83 -9.80 6.95
N LEU A 98 -18.37 -8.56 6.77
CA LEU A 98 -19.23 -7.39 6.62
C LEU A 98 -20.24 -7.54 5.47
N VAL A 99 -19.78 -7.98 4.29
CA VAL A 99 -20.61 -8.16 3.10
C VAL A 99 -21.61 -9.31 3.30
N ASN A 100 -21.18 -10.43 3.89
CA ASN A 100 -22.05 -11.58 4.12
C ASN A 100 -23.19 -11.30 5.09
N PHE A 101 -22.92 -10.49 6.12
CA PHE A 101 -23.97 -10.07 7.08
C PHE A 101 -24.87 -8.94 6.56
N ASN A 102 -24.47 -8.26 5.47
CA ASN A 102 -25.22 -7.13 4.91
C ASN A 102 -25.35 -7.26 3.39
N PRO A 103 -26.22 -8.16 2.88
CA PRO A 103 -26.34 -8.42 1.43
C PRO A 103 -26.68 -7.16 0.60
N ASP A 104 -27.40 -6.21 1.18
CA ASP A 104 -27.77 -4.96 0.49
C ASP A 104 -26.57 -4.04 0.23
N MET A 105 -25.46 -4.26 0.94
CA MET A 105 -24.22 -3.56 0.65
C MET A 105 -23.68 -3.85 -0.75
N VAL A 106 -23.87 -5.06 -1.28
CA VAL A 106 -23.36 -5.45 -2.60
C VAL A 106 -23.98 -4.58 -3.70
N LYS A 107 -25.23 -4.17 -3.53
CA LYS A 107 -25.93 -3.28 -4.46
C LYS A 107 -25.39 -1.85 -4.41
N THR A 108 -25.10 -1.37 -3.20
CA THR A 108 -24.61 0.00 -2.96
C THR A 108 -23.11 0.13 -3.23
N PHE A 109 -22.33 -0.87 -2.81
CA PHE A 109 -20.88 -0.93 -2.98
C PHE A 109 -20.50 -1.96 -4.05
N ASN A 110 -20.83 -1.67 -5.29
CA ASN A 110 -20.69 -2.58 -6.43
C ASN A 110 -19.23 -2.71 -6.96
N HIS A 111 -18.31 -1.88 -6.49
CA HIS A 111 -16.90 -1.96 -6.84
C HIS A 111 -16.09 -2.53 -5.68
N ARG A 112 -15.33 -3.59 -5.95
CA ARG A 112 -14.41 -4.20 -4.98
C ARG A 112 -13.02 -4.36 -5.58
N ILE A 113 -12.02 -3.93 -4.83
CA ILE A 113 -10.60 -4.09 -5.15
C ILE A 113 -9.96 -4.84 -4.00
N THR A 114 -9.29 -5.95 -4.31
CA THR A 114 -8.51 -6.71 -3.34
C THR A 114 -7.03 -6.51 -3.62
N LEU A 115 -6.31 -5.97 -2.63
CA LEU A 115 -4.86 -5.86 -2.63
C LEU A 115 -4.27 -7.19 -2.18
N LYS A 116 -3.72 -7.95 -3.11
CA LYS A 116 -3.02 -9.20 -2.81
C LYS A 116 -1.68 -8.90 -2.13
N GLN A 117 -1.24 -9.81 -1.28
CA GLN A 117 0.14 -9.81 -0.79
C GLN A 117 1.10 -10.06 -1.93
N TYR A 118 2.25 -9.41 -1.87
CA TYR A 118 3.33 -9.67 -2.79
C TYR A 118 4.00 -11.00 -2.46
N THR A 119 4.26 -11.80 -3.46
CA THR A 119 5.13 -12.98 -3.34
C THR A 119 6.59 -12.54 -3.16
N VAL A 120 7.43 -13.42 -2.61
CA VAL A 120 8.86 -13.16 -2.45
C VAL A 120 9.49 -12.79 -3.80
N ASN A 121 9.11 -13.45 -4.88
CA ASN A 121 9.61 -13.16 -6.23
C ASN A 121 9.22 -11.73 -6.69
N GLU A 122 7.99 -11.31 -6.47
CA GLU A 122 7.53 -9.95 -6.79
C GLU A 122 8.30 -8.89 -5.99
N LEU A 123 8.56 -9.17 -4.70
CA LEU A 123 9.34 -8.29 -3.83
C LEU A 123 10.80 -8.19 -4.28
N VAL A 124 11.41 -9.29 -4.70
CA VAL A 124 12.77 -9.32 -5.29
C VAL A 124 12.80 -8.51 -6.57
N ASP A 125 11.81 -8.65 -7.45
CA ASP A 125 11.74 -7.86 -8.69
C ASP A 125 11.54 -6.37 -8.39
N MET A 126 10.78 -6.02 -7.37
CA MET A 126 10.65 -4.63 -6.92
C MET A 126 11.96 -4.08 -6.38
N ALA A 127 12.69 -4.85 -5.59
CA ALA A 127 14.02 -4.51 -5.09
C ALA A 127 15.00 -4.22 -6.23
N LYS A 128 15.05 -5.09 -7.25
CA LYS A 128 15.87 -4.91 -8.46
C LYS A 128 15.50 -3.63 -9.21
N ARG A 129 14.20 -3.36 -9.41
CA ARG A 129 13.74 -2.12 -10.07
C ARG A 129 14.12 -0.89 -9.26
N PHE A 130 14.08 -0.98 -7.93
CA PHE A 130 14.43 0.11 -7.05
C PHE A 130 15.93 0.40 -7.07
N ALA A 131 16.78 -0.62 -7.09
CA ALA A 131 18.21 -0.49 -7.29
C ALA A 131 18.53 0.18 -8.64
N ARG A 132 17.91 -0.28 -9.74
CA ARG A 132 18.12 0.29 -11.09
C ARG A 132 17.76 1.78 -11.18
N LYS A 133 16.69 2.23 -10.51
CA LYS A 133 16.33 3.66 -10.45
C LYS A 133 17.43 4.53 -9.81
N ARG A 134 18.34 3.93 -9.06
CA ARG A 134 19.49 4.57 -8.42
C ARG A 134 20.82 4.27 -9.10
N GLN A 135 20.78 3.73 -10.32
CA GLN A 135 21.96 3.35 -11.10
C GLN A 135 22.77 2.22 -10.45
N TYR A 136 22.11 1.36 -9.68
CA TYR A 136 22.66 0.13 -9.13
C TYR A 136 21.98 -1.09 -9.74
N GLU A 137 22.69 -2.18 -9.83
CA GLU A 137 22.16 -3.49 -10.26
C GLU A 137 22.60 -4.55 -9.26
N VAL A 138 21.73 -5.53 -8.99
CA VAL A 138 22.04 -6.65 -8.11
C VAL A 138 22.79 -7.68 -8.95
N ASP A 139 24.00 -8.04 -8.52
CA ASP A 139 24.81 -9.09 -9.17
C ASP A 139 24.14 -10.47 -8.99
N ASP A 140 24.38 -11.39 -9.89
CA ASP A 140 23.78 -12.72 -9.85
C ASP A 140 24.14 -13.47 -8.55
N ASP A 141 25.38 -13.34 -8.08
CA ASP A 141 25.81 -13.93 -6.81
C ASP A 141 25.11 -13.27 -5.60
N ALA A 142 24.74 -12.00 -5.69
CA ALA A 142 24.02 -11.26 -4.66
C ALA A 142 22.52 -11.52 -4.67
N LEU A 143 21.99 -12.06 -5.76
CA LEU A 143 20.55 -12.29 -5.89
C LEU A 143 20.05 -13.30 -4.85
N LEU A 144 20.84 -14.32 -4.54
CA LEU A 144 20.50 -15.31 -3.51
C LEU A 144 20.38 -14.65 -2.13
N GLU A 145 21.34 -13.80 -1.77
CA GLU A 145 21.31 -13.10 -0.47
C GLU A 145 20.12 -12.13 -0.38
N LEU A 146 19.82 -11.42 -1.45
CA LEU A 146 18.63 -10.57 -1.52
C LEU A 146 17.35 -11.39 -1.34
N TYR A 147 17.27 -12.55 -2.02
CA TYR A 147 16.13 -13.46 -1.89
C TYR A 147 15.96 -13.95 -0.45
N LEU A 148 17.04 -14.43 0.16
CA LEU A 148 17.02 -14.93 1.53
C LEU A 148 16.63 -13.84 2.56
N LYS A 149 17.09 -12.61 2.38
CA LYS A 149 16.70 -11.49 3.24
C LYS A 149 15.21 -11.16 3.11
N ILE A 150 14.69 -11.15 1.89
CA ILE A 150 13.27 -10.88 1.64
C ILE A 150 12.41 -12.04 2.12
N ASP A 151 12.82 -13.29 1.90
CA ASP A 151 12.11 -14.48 2.37
C ASP A 151 12.05 -14.53 3.90
N LYS A 152 13.17 -14.25 4.57
CA LYS A 152 13.21 -14.13 6.03
C LYS A 152 12.29 -13.02 6.53
N LEU A 153 12.26 -11.88 5.88
CA LEU A 153 11.35 -10.79 6.23
C LEU A 153 9.90 -11.22 6.02
N HIS A 154 9.60 -11.91 4.92
CA HIS A 154 8.28 -12.43 4.59
C HIS A 154 7.79 -13.50 5.59
N SER A 155 8.68 -14.34 6.08
CA SER A 155 8.35 -15.39 7.07
C SER A 155 8.05 -14.84 8.48
N VAL A 156 8.60 -13.67 8.81
CA VAL A 156 8.42 -13.03 10.12
C VAL A 156 7.30 -11.99 10.11
N ASN A 157 7.00 -11.42 8.95
CA ASN A 157 6.03 -10.34 8.81
C ASN A 157 5.13 -10.57 7.61
N ASP A 158 3.89 -10.99 7.85
CA ASP A 158 2.87 -11.17 6.81
C ASP A 158 2.49 -9.87 6.08
N ASN A 159 3.00 -8.73 6.55
CA ASN A 159 2.61 -7.42 6.05
C ASN A 159 3.82 -6.57 5.62
N ILE A 160 4.63 -7.11 4.68
CA ILE A 160 5.77 -6.40 4.12
C ILE A 160 5.30 -5.18 3.34
N LYS A 161 5.85 -4.03 3.69
CA LYS A 161 5.63 -2.78 2.98
C LYS A 161 6.70 -2.56 1.92
N LEU A 162 6.35 -1.83 0.89
CA LEU A 162 7.32 -1.44 -0.13
C LEU A 162 8.52 -0.67 0.45
N ASP A 163 8.31 0.05 1.55
CA ASP A 163 9.37 0.79 2.23
C ASP A 163 10.38 -0.12 2.92
N ASP A 164 9.97 -1.30 3.40
CA ASP A 164 10.88 -2.32 3.95
C ASP A 164 11.84 -2.82 2.85
N ILE A 165 11.33 -3.03 1.66
CA ILE A 165 12.15 -3.44 0.50
C ILE A 165 13.11 -2.32 0.06
N LYS A 166 12.65 -1.07 0.07
CA LYS A 166 13.52 0.08 -0.21
C LYS A 166 14.63 0.19 0.84
N GLU A 167 14.35 -0.10 2.10
CA GLU A 167 15.35 -0.06 3.16
C GLU A 167 16.44 -1.10 2.96
N ILE A 168 16.10 -2.34 2.57
CA ILE A 168 17.09 -3.38 2.23
C ILE A 168 18.05 -2.87 1.15
N ILE A 169 17.53 -2.31 0.07
CA ILE A 169 18.36 -1.80 -1.02
C ILE A 169 19.18 -0.58 -0.60
N ASN A 170 18.62 0.33 0.19
CA ASN A 170 19.33 1.49 0.69
C ASN A 170 20.52 1.09 1.56
N ARG A 171 20.35 0.09 2.43
CA ARG A 171 21.45 -0.47 3.26
C ARG A 171 22.52 -1.10 2.37
N ALA A 172 22.14 -1.90 1.36
CA ALA A 172 23.09 -2.49 0.42
C ALA A 172 23.87 -1.42 -0.34
N ILE A 173 23.22 -0.36 -0.82
CA ILE A 173 23.88 0.78 -1.46
C ILE A 173 24.88 1.44 -0.52
N ALA A 174 24.47 1.76 0.72
CA ALA A 174 25.35 2.35 1.71
C ALA A 174 26.56 1.47 2.06
N ASN A 175 26.38 0.15 2.13
CA ASN A 175 27.46 -0.81 2.34
C ASN A 175 28.42 -0.83 1.13
N SER A 176 27.90 -0.80 -0.10
CA SER A 176 28.70 -0.70 -1.32
C SER A 176 29.55 0.58 -1.34
N GLU A 177 28.97 1.71 -0.93
CA GLU A 177 29.67 2.99 -0.86
C GLU A 177 30.77 2.99 0.22
N LYS A 178 30.45 2.48 1.42
CA LYS A 178 31.45 2.31 2.51
C LYS A 178 32.61 1.40 2.09
N ARG A 179 32.29 0.29 1.43
CA ARG A 179 33.30 -0.63 0.93
C ARG A 179 34.19 0.02 -0.14
N ALA A 180 33.61 0.83 -1.03
CA ALA A 180 34.36 1.58 -2.03
C ALA A 180 35.27 2.62 -1.39
N SER A 181 34.81 3.35 -0.36
CA SER A 181 35.58 4.36 0.35
C SER A 181 36.76 3.75 1.10
N ARG A 182 36.57 2.60 1.77
CA ARG A 182 37.65 1.87 2.44
C ARG A 182 38.71 1.33 1.47
N LYS A 183 38.30 0.98 0.24
CA LYS A 183 39.19 0.45 -0.79
C LYS A 183 39.87 1.52 -1.66
N PHE A 184 39.49 2.80 -1.50
CA PHE A 184 40.16 3.90 -2.17
C PHE A 184 41.63 4.00 -1.76
N PHE A 185 41.97 3.52 -0.53
CA PHE A 185 43.35 3.34 -0.07
C PHE A 185 44.01 2.04 -0.58
N GLY A 186 43.32 1.14 -1.27
CA GLY A 186 43.78 -0.18 -1.67
C GLY A 186 43.56 -0.57 -3.15
N GLY A 187 43.21 0.34 -4.01
CA GLY A 187 43.23 0.16 -5.48
C GLY A 187 42.14 -0.73 -6.11
N LEU A 188 41.16 -1.23 -5.40
CA LEU A 188 40.08 -2.04 -5.99
C LEU A 188 38.89 -1.18 -6.44
N LYS A 189 38.64 -1.17 -7.74
CA LYS A 189 37.51 -0.47 -8.38
C LYS A 189 36.16 -1.13 -8.02
N LYS A 190 35.07 -0.33 -7.93
CA LYS A 190 33.68 -0.85 -7.89
C LYS A 190 33.43 -1.74 -9.10
N LYS A 191 32.76 -2.89 -8.91
CA LYS A 191 32.31 -3.72 -10.05
C LYS A 191 31.27 -2.90 -10.82
N ARG A 192 31.55 -2.57 -12.06
CA ARG A 192 30.69 -1.79 -12.94
C ARG A 192 30.33 -2.60 -14.17
N SER A 193 29.22 -2.25 -14.81
CA SER A 193 28.85 -2.80 -16.12
C SER A 193 29.96 -2.48 -17.16
N GLU A 194 29.99 -3.24 -18.23
CA GLU A 194 30.92 -3.02 -19.32
C GLU A 194 30.86 -1.61 -19.91
N ARG A 195 29.69 -0.95 -19.83
CA ARG A 195 29.48 0.44 -20.25
C ARG A 195 29.82 1.47 -19.16
N GLY A 196 30.17 1.05 -17.92
CA GLY A 196 30.54 1.94 -16.82
C GLY A 196 29.38 2.68 -16.14
N ASP A 197 28.17 2.51 -16.63
CA ASP A 197 27.01 3.33 -16.24
C ASP A 197 26.29 2.80 -14.98
N VAL A 198 26.49 1.54 -14.60
CA VAL A 198 25.81 0.87 -13.50
C VAL A 198 26.80 0.26 -12.52
N ILE A 199 26.53 0.39 -11.24
CA ILE A 199 27.33 -0.19 -10.16
C ILE A 199 26.64 -1.46 -9.68
N PHE A 200 27.37 -2.58 -9.61
CA PHE A 200 26.82 -3.82 -9.08
C PHE A 200 26.87 -3.87 -7.54
N LEU A 201 25.72 -4.18 -6.95
CA LEU A 201 25.60 -4.61 -5.56
C LEU A 201 26.00 -6.10 -5.51
N THR A 202 26.96 -6.41 -4.69
CA THR A 202 27.50 -7.76 -4.53
C THR A 202 26.96 -8.41 -3.26
N GLU A 203 27.13 -9.72 -3.11
CA GLU A 203 26.75 -10.48 -1.92
C GLU A 203 27.20 -9.81 -0.62
N ALA A 204 28.44 -9.27 -0.57
CA ALA A 204 28.98 -8.59 0.60
C ALA A 204 28.20 -7.32 1.00
N ASP A 205 27.44 -6.72 0.10
CA ASP A 205 26.64 -5.51 0.38
C ASP A 205 25.33 -5.84 1.07
N PHE A 206 24.86 -7.08 0.97
CA PHE A 206 23.67 -7.59 1.63
C PHE A 206 23.96 -8.30 2.96
N LYS A 207 25.21 -8.58 3.30
CA LYS A 207 25.58 -9.13 4.62
C LYS A 207 25.54 -8.04 5.69
N ASP A 208 25.04 -8.41 6.90
CA ASP A 208 24.95 -7.52 8.07
C ASP A 208 26.33 -7.26 8.68
#